data_508df82991c6712fe6dc9f8423d1eea1
#
_entry.id   508df82991c6712fe6dc9f8423d1eea1
#
_cell.length_a   1.000
_cell.length_b   1.000
_cell.length_c   1.000
_cell.angle_alpha   90.00
_cell.angle_beta   90.00
_cell.angle_gamma   90.00
#
_symmetry.space_group_name_H-M   'P 1'
#
loop_
_entity.id
_entity.type
_entity.pdbx_description
1 polymer ?
#
loop_
_entity_poly.entity_id
_entity_poly.type
_entity_poly.pdbx_seq_one_letter_code
_entity_poly.pdbx_strand_id
1 'polypeptide(L)'
;SKNCKSLLLSHVTPPAMISGIRASSYVAVRTGYKYIQFIDLPEEFATCVDEYLLSLKPLPSPFLINGELSEKAKRGRKVFEKFKCDECHSGPYYTDMQLHRIGEDVEFEKGWDTPTLREVWRTAPYLFDGRAATMKEVFEVYKHGIDKKISSKEADELAEYVNSL
;
A
#
# COMPACT_ATOMS: atom_id res chain seq x y z
N SER A 1 -4.71 12.09 12.52
CA SER A 1 -5.17 10.68 12.46
C SER A 1 -4.26 9.89 11.55
N LYS A 2 -4.16 8.58 11.76
CA LYS A 2 -3.39 7.70 10.87
C LYS A 2 -4.36 6.84 10.07
N ASN A 3 -4.09 6.70 8.78
CA ASN A 3 -4.86 5.81 7.93
C ASN A 3 -4.50 4.35 8.25
N CYS A 4 -5.48 3.46 8.26
CA CYS A 4 -5.23 2.05 8.53
C CYS A 4 -4.87 1.33 7.21
N LYS A 5 -3.74 0.62 7.19
CA LYS A 5 -3.36 -0.22 6.05
C LYS A 5 -4.33 -1.40 5.91
N SER A 6 -4.56 -1.80 4.67
CA SER A 6 -5.26 -3.05 4.39
C SER A 6 -4.53 -4.23 5.03
N LEU A 7 -5.29 -5.21 5.52
CA LEU A 7 -4.75 -6.49 6.01
C LEU A 7 -4.52 -7.51 4.88
N LEU A 8 -5.01 -7.20 3.67
CA LEU A 8 -4.74 -8.03 2.50
C LEU A 8 -3.23 -8.14 2.26
N LEU A 9 -2.76 -9.35 2.08
CA LEU A 9 -1.34 -9.68 1.85
C LEU A 9 -0.40 -9.34 3.03
N SER A 10 -0.91 -8.87 4.16
CA SER A 10 -0.08 -8.41 5.29
C SER A 10 0.90 -9.48 5.81
N HIS A 11 0.56 -10.77 5.71
CA HIS A 11 1.40 -11.88 6.14
C HIS A 11 2.54 -12.22 5.17
N VAL A 12 2.46 -11.76 3.92
CA VAL A 12 3.47 -12.01 2.88
C VAL A 12 4.22 -10.74 2.47
N THR A 13 3.89 -9.61 3.07
CA THR A 13 4.56 -8.31 2.85
C THR A 13 5.03 -7.68 4.16
N PRO A 14 6.01 -8.30 4.88
CA PRO A 14 6.60 -7.68 6.06
C PRO A 14 7.42 -6.42 5.67
N PRO A 15 7.68 -5.51 6.63
CA PRO A 15 7.23 -5.49 8.02
C PRO A 15 5.75 -5.09 8.17
N ALA A 16 5.21 -5.28 9.37
CA ALA A 16 3.84 -4.90 9.67
C ALA A 16 3.75 -3.54 10.36
N MET A 17 2.57 -2.92 10.28
CA MET A 17 2.24 -1.55 10.67
C MET A 17 2.85 -0.52 9.71
N ILE A 18 2.26 0.67 9.68
CA ILE A 18 2.68 1.75 8.77
C ILE A 18 4.13 2.24 9.01
N SER A 19 4.61 2.09 10.22
CA SER A 19 5.99 2.43 10.63
C SER A 19 6.95 1.23 10.62
N GLY A 20 6.48 0.06 10.16
CA GLY A 20 7.29 -1.16 10.17
C GLY A 20 7.74 -1.62 11.56
N ILE A 21 7.06 -1.18 12.63
CA ILE A 21 7.48 -1.44 14.02
C ILE A 21 7.37 -2.92 14.42
N ARG A 22 6.64 -3.71 13.67
CA ARG A 22 6.53 -5.16 13.88
C ARG A 22 7.19 -5.91 12.73
N ALA A 23 8.06 -6.86 13.06
CA ALA A 23 8.81 -7.62 12.07
C ALA A 23 7.92 -8.43 11.11
N SER A 24 6.71 -8.79 11.55
CA SER A 24 5.73 -9.52 10.72
C SER A 24 4.31 -9.30 11.23
N SER A 25 3.32 -9.65 10.41
CA SER A 25 1.92 -9.64 10.81
C SER A 25 1.60 -10.70 11.86
N TYR A 26 2.32 -11.82 11.90
CA TYR A 26 2.21 -12.79 12.99
C TYR A 26 2.47 -12.15 14.35
N VAL A 27 3.55 -11.37 14.45
CA VAL A 27 3.87 -10.62 15.67
C VAL A 27 2.82 -9.53 15.93
N ALA A 28 2.36 -8.84 14.88
CA ALA A 28 1.37 -7.78 15.01
C ALA A 28 0.02 -8.30 15.55
N VAL A 29 -0.46 -9.45 15.09
CA VAL A 29 -1.69 -10.11 15.57
C VAL A 29 -1.58 -10.35 17.07
N ARG A 30 -0.54 -11.05 17.52
CA ARG A 30 -0.36 -11.40 18.94
C ARG A 30 -0.21 -10.18 19.84
N THR A 31 0.59 -9.21 19.42
CA THR A 31 0.77 -7.96 20.19
C THR A 31 -0.48 -7.09 20.19
N GLY A 32 -1.28 -7.13 19.12
CA GLY A 32 -2.56 -6.44 19.06
C GLY A 32 -3.56 -6.97 20.09
N TYR A 33 -3.72 -8.28 20.19
CA TYR A 33 -4.56 -8.88 21.22
C TYR A 33 -4.02 -8.57 22.62
N LYS A 34 -2.76 -8.83 22.88
CA LYS A 34 -2.18 -8.70 24.21
C LYS A 34 -2.13 -7.27 24.74
N TYR A 35 -1.69 -6.31 23.92
CA TYR A 35 -1.37 -4.96 24.40
C TYR A 35 -2.36 -3.87 23.99
N ILE A 36 -3.29 -4.17 23.07
CA ILE A 36 -4.31 -3.21 22.63
C ILE A 36 -5.69 -3.66 23.09
N GLN A 37 -5.99 -4.94 22.96
CA GLN A 37 -7.27 -5.50 23.39
C GLN A 37 -7.22 -6.07 24.82
N PHE A 38 -6.02 -6.22 25.40
CA PHE A 38 -5.77 -6.77 26.74
C PHE A 38 -6.33 -8.20 26.92
N ILE A 39 -6.18 -9.00 25.87
CA ILE A 39 -6.62 -10.40 25.84
C ILE A 39 -5.39 -11.30 25.70
N ASP A 40 -5.22 -12.26 26.59
CA ASP A 40 -4.29 -13.37 26.41
C ASP A 40 -4.96 -14.41 25.51
N LEU A 41 -4.80 -14.20 24.18
CA LEU A 41 -5.37 -15.11 23.19
C LEU A 41 -4.55 -16.40 23.15
N PRO A 42 -5.18 -17.60 23.33
CA PRO A 42 -4.49 -18.87 23.12
C PRO A 42 -3.89 -18.95 21.71
N GLU A 43 -2.70 -19.55 21.59
CA GLU A 43 -1.93 -19.58 20.33
C GLU A 43 -2.68 -20.24 19.17
N GLU A 44 -3.51 -21.23 19.48
CA GLU A 44 -4.38 -21.88 18.50
C GLU A 44 -5.36 -20.91 17.81
N PHE A 45 -5.92 -19.96 18.56
CA PHE A 45 -6.82 -18.94 17.98
C PHE A 45 -6.02 -17.87 17.21
N ALA A 46 -4.84 -17.49 17.70
CA ALA A 46 -3.97 -16.59 16.97
C ALA A 46 -3.56 -17.20 15.62
N THR A 47 -3.26 -18.49 15.58
CA THR A 47 -2.99 -19.24 14.35
C THR A 47 -4.19 -19.25 13.41
N CYS A 48 -5.41 -19.42 13.91
CA CYS A 48 -6.62 -19.34 13.07
C CYS A 48 -6.78 -17.96 12.42
N VAL A 49 -6.43 -16.88 13.14
CA VAL A 49 -6.44 -15.52 12.57
C VAL A 49 -5.39 -15.39 11.47
N ASP A 50 -4.19 -15.92 11.67
CA ASP A 50 -3.13 -15.93 10.67
C ASP A 50 -3.56 -16.68 9.40
N GLU A 51 -4.12 -17.87 9.54
CA GLU A 51 -4.61 -18.68 8.41
C GLU A 51 -5.74 -17.99 7.66
N TYR A 52 -6.66 -17.34 8.38
CA TYR A 52 -7.71 -16.53 7.75
C TYR A 52 -7.10 -15.39 6.91
N LEU A 53 -6.16 -14.62 7.46
CA LEU A 53 -5.52 -13.51 6.74
C LEU A 53 -4.69 -13.98 5.55
N LEU A 54 -4.03 -15.13 5.65
CA LEU A 54 -3.33 -15.78 4.53
C LEU A 54 -4.27 -16.28 3.44
N SER A 55 -5.50 -16.64 3.77
CA SER A 55 -6.49 -17.10 2.81
C SER A 55 -7.07 -16.00 1.92
N LEU A 56 -6.93 -14.73 2.35
CA LEU A 56 -7.43 -13.59 1.57
C LEU A 56 -6.68 -13.46 0.25
N LYS A 57 -7.44 -13.33 -0.84
CA LYS A 57 -6.91 -13.16 -2.19
C LYS A 57 -7.33 -11.83 -2.77
N PRO A 58 -6.45 -11.16 -3.53
CA PRO A 58 -6.82 -9.94 -4.25
C PRO A 58 -7.95 -10.17 -5.24
N LEU A 59 -8.88 -9.25 -5.31
CA LEU A 59 -9.92 -9.22 -6.32
C LEU A 59 -9.43 -8.47 -7.57
N PRO A 60 -9.90 -8.85 -8.76
CA PRO A 60 -9.64 -8.09 -9.97
C PRO A 60 -10.12 -6.65 -9.83
N SER A 61 -9.30 -5.70 -10.27
CA SER A 61 -9.67 -4.30 -10.24
C SER A 61 -10.81 -3.99 -11.21
N PRO A 62 -11.80 -3.16 -10.82
CA PRO A 62 -12.84 -2.66 -11.73
C PRO A 62 -12.30 -1.70 -12.80
N PHE A 63 -11.06 -1.26 -12.71
CA PHE A 63 -10.37 -0.45 -13.73
C PHE A 63 -9.79 -1.29 -14.87
N LEU A 64 -9.86 -2.61 -14.78
CA LEU A 64 -9.50 -3.51 -15.87
C LEU A 64 -10.64 -3.60 -16.90
N ILE A 65 -10.29 -3.69 -18.18
CA ILE A 65 -11.23 -3.94 -19.28
C ILE A 65 -11.04 -5.39 -19.75
N ASN A 66 -12.03 -6.23 -19.54
CA ASN A 66 -11.96 -7.67 -19.84
C ASN A 66 -10.74 -8.37 -19.19
N GLY A 67 -10.36 -7.94 -17.98
CA GLY A 67 -9.22 -8.48 -17.23
C GLY A 67 -7.86 -7.93 -17.66
N GLU A 68 -7.80 -6.97 -18.58
CA GLU A 68 -6.57 -6.34 -19.07
C GLU A 68 -6.52 -4.84 -18.75
N LEU A 69 -5.30 -4.28 -18.81
CA LEU A 69 -5.10 -2.85 -18.65
C LEU A 69 -5.76 -2.06 -19.79
N SER A 70 -6.51 -1.01 -19.45
CA SER A 70 -7.00 -0.02 -20.41
C SER A 70 -5.83 0.65 -21.16
N GLU A 71 -6.08 1.24 -22.33
CA GLU A 71 -5.05 2.01 -23.05
C GLU A 71 -4.53 3.19 -22.21
N LYS A 72 -5.37 3.75 -21.36
CA LYS A 72 -4.98 4.79 -20.39
C LYS A 72 -4.04 4.22 -19.33
N ALA A 73 -4.36 3.06 -18.77
CA ALA A 73 -3.53 2.38 -17.78
C ALA A 73 -2.18 1.93 -18.38
N LYS A 74 -2.15 1.48 -19.64
CA LYS A 74 -0.88 1.14 -20.33
C LYS A 74 0.03 2.35 -20.47
N ARG A 75 -0.52 3.56 -20.74
CA ARG A 75 0.28 4.79 -20.73
C ARG A 75 0.71 5.14 -19.29
N GLY A 76 -0.18 4.95 -18.32
CA GLY A 76 0.12 5.15 -16.90
C GLY A 76 1.28 4.27 -16.41
N ARG A 77 1.37 3.02 -16.88
CA ARG A 77 2.51 2.15 -16.60
C ARG A 77 3.84 2.77 -17.05
N LYS A 78 3.88 3.39 -18.24
CA LYS A 78 5.08 4.10 -18.71
C LYS A 78 5.40 5.32 -17.83
N VAL A 79 4.38 5.99 -17.30
CA VAL A 79 4.57 7.09 -16.33
C VAL A 79 5.12 6.56 -15.02
N PHE A 80 4.63 5.41 -14.53
CA PHE A 80 5.11 4.71 -13.34
C PHE A 80 6.62 4.39 -13.45
N GLU A 81 7.04 3.82 -14.58
CA GLU A 81 8.45 3.54 -14.89
C GLU A 81 9.28 4.84 -15.04
N LYS A 82 8.72 5.87 -15.70
CA LYS A 82 9.38 7.18 -15.90
C LYS A 82 9.73 7.88 -14.58
N PHE A 83 8.84 7.79 -13.60
CA PHE A 83 9.04 8.38 -12.26
C PHE A 83 9.66 7.39 -11.27
N LYS A 84 10.07 6.21 -11.73
CA LYS A 84 10.78 5.19 -10.96
C LYS A 84 10.00 4.71 -9.72
N CYS A 85 8.68 4.68 -9.85
CA CYS A 85 7.82 4.20 -8.76
C CYS A 85 8.08 2.72 -8.45
N ASP A 86 8.60 1.98 -9.44
CA ASP A 86 9.01 0.57 -9.33
C ASP A 86 10.26 0.35 -8.49
N GLU A 87 11.05 1.38 -8.16
CA GLU A 87 12.17 1.25 -7.23
C GLU A 87 11.69 0.87 -5.82
N CYS A 88 10.54 1.39 -5.37
CA CYS A 88 9.92 1.03 -4.10
C CYS A 88 8.74 0.05 -4.29
N HIS A 89 7.89 0.31 -5.28
CA HIS A 89 6.72 -0.52 -5.57
C HIS A 89 7.04 -1.61 -6.59
N SER A 90 7.87 -2.56 -6.21
CA SER A 90 8.41 -3.62 -7.06
C SER A 90 7.81 -5.00 -6.79
N GLY A 91 8.16 -5.96 -7.64
CA GLY A 91 7.78 -7.37 -7.49
C GLY A 91 6.29 -7.66 -7.62
N PRO A 92 5.85 -8.89 -7.29
CA PRO A 92 4.48 -9.34 -7.53
C PRO A 92 3.46 -8.66 -6.63
N TYR A 93 3.90 -8.10 -5.51
CA TYR A 93 3.05 -7.40 -4.54
C TYR A 93 3.17 -5.87 -4.63
N TYR A 94 3.99 -5.33 -5.54
CA TYR A 94 4.25 -3.89 -5.66
C TYR A 94 4.68 -3.26 -4.34
N THR A 95 5.67 -3.89 -3.69
CA THR A 95 6.36 -3.40 -2.49
C THR A 95 7.75 -4.03 -2.42
N ASP A 96 8.73 -3.26 -2.02
CA ASP A 96 10.08 -3.74 -1.74
C ASP A 96 10.25 -4.22 -0.28
N MET A 97 9.19 -4.12 0.52
CA MET A 97 9.16 -4.50 1.94
C MET A 97 10.20 -3.74 2.79
N GLN A 98 10.48 -2.50 2.40
CA GLN A 98 11.43 -1.61 3.08
C GLN A 98 10.74 -0.38 3.62
N LEU A 99 11.48 0.37 4.44
CA LEU A 99 11.04 1.64 5.01
C LEU A 99 11.72 2.79 4.24
N HIS A 100 10.92 3.74 3.78
CA HIS A 100 11.42 4.90 3.06
C HIS A 100 10.96 6.21 3.68
N ARG A 101 11.85 7.20 3.67
CA ARG A 101 11.51 8.58 4.01
C ARG A 101 11.06 9.27 2.73
N ILE A 102 9.77 9.51 2.62
CA ILE A 102 9.17 10.16 1.43
C ILE A 102 8.50 11.46 1.86
N GLY A 103 8.84 12.54 1.13
CA GLY A 103 8.31 13.86 1.41
C GLY A 103 8.90 14.47 2.69
N GLU A 104 8.17 15.42 3.26
CA GLU A 104 8.57 16.18 4.44
C GLU A 104 8.13 15.53 5.77
N ASP A 105 7.42 14.41 5.69
CA ASP A 105 6.90 13.71 6.86
C ASP A 105 8.01 12.92 7.56
N VAL A 106 8.45 13.45 8.70
CA VAL A 106 9.56 12.89 9.50
C VAL A 106 9.11 12.31 10.84
N GLU A 107 7.83 11.98 10.98
CA GLU A 107 7.27 11.45 12.24
C GLU A 107 8.01 10.18 12.72
N PHE A 108 8.47 9.35 11.78
CA PHE A 108 9.29 8.18 12.08
C PHE A 108 10.69 8.32 11.50
N GLU A 109 11.70 8.13 12.33
CA GLU A 109 13.11 8.24 11.94
C GLU A 109 13.46 7.36 10.73
N LYS A 110 12.95 6.13 10.71
CA LYS A 110 13.19 5.17 9.62
C LYS A 110 12.29 5.37 8.40
N GLY A 111 11.31 6.27 8.48
CA GLY A 111 10.32 6.48 7.43
C GLY A 111 9.12 5.55 7.52
N TRP A 112 8.49 5.31 6.38
CA TRP A 112 7.23 4.60 6.24
C TRP A 112 7.45 3.28 5.51
N ASP A 113 6.74 2.24 5.95
CA ASP A 113 6.70 0.96 5.24
C ASP A 113 6.02 1.12 3.89
N THR A 114 6.67 0.63 2.82
CA THR A 114 6.12 0.63 1.45
C THR A 114 4.91 -0.30 1.38
N PRO A 115 3.69 0.23 1.25
CA PRO A 115 2.50 -0.62 1.18
C PRO A 115 2.44 -1.35 -0.17
N THR A 116 1.81 -2.53 -0.18
CA THR A 116 1.39 -3.15 -1.43
C THR A 116 0.43 -2.24 -2.20
N LEU A 117 0.54 -2.22 -3.54
CA LEU A 117 -0.45 -1.54 -4.39
C LEU A 117 -1.57 -2.48 -4.87
N ARG A 118 -1.54 -3.76 -4.47
CA ARG A 118 -2.64 -4.68 -4.80
C ARG A 118 -3.94 -4.23 -4.15
N GLU A 119 -4.99 -4.13 -4.94
CA GLU A 119 -6.32 -3.63 -4.54
C GLU A 119 -6.32 -2.22 -3.95
N VAL A 120 -5.33 -1.40 -4.27
CA VAL A 120 -5.26 -0.03 -3.74
C VAL A 120 -6.47 0.82 -4.16
N TRP A 121 -7.13 0.47 -5.25
CA TRP A 121 -8.32 1.15 -5.77
C TRP A 121 -9.49 1.26 -4.78
N ARG A 122 -9.56 0.37 -3.79
CA ARG A 122 -10.63 0.38 -2.78
C ARG A 122 -10.19 0.84 -1.39
N THR A 123 -8.97 1.34 -1.24
CA THR A 123 -8.40 1.71 0.08
C THR A 123 -8.29 3.21 0.30
N ALA A 124 -9.00 4.02 -0.50
CA ALA A 124 -9.10 5.46 -0.24
C ALA A 124 -9.68 5.74 1.16
N PRO A 125 -9.29 6.85 1.82
CA PRO A 125 -8.33 7.86 1.38
C PRO A 125 -6.88 7.36 1.49
N TYR A 126 -5.96 8.01 0.75
CA TYR A 126 -4.57 7.57 0.60
C TYR A 126 -3.59 8.38 1.44
N LEU A 127 -2.32 7.93 1.46
CA LEU A 127 -1.23 8.39 2.30
C LEU A 127 -1.44 8.02 3.78
N PHE A 128 -0.40 8.24 4.61
CA PHE A 128 -0.39 7.73 5.98
C PHE A 128 -1.48 8.35 6.88
N ASP A 129 -1.94 9.54 6.57
CA ASP A 129 -2.95 10.30 7.33
C ASP A 129 -4.30 10.42 6.59
N GLY A 130 -4.41 9.86 5.39
CA GLY A 130 -5.63 9.92 4.58
C GLY A 130 -5.86 11.28 3.91
N ARG A 131 -4.79 12.11 3.74
CA ARG A 131 -4.93 13.46 3.18
C ARG A 131 -5.33 13.49 1.71
N ALA A 132 -5.02 12.45 0.95
CA ALA A 132 -5.39 12.34 -0.46
C ALA A 132 -6.69 11.55 -0.62
N ALA A 133 -7.75 12.21 -1.09
CA ALA A 133 -9.04 11.57 -1.31
C ALA A 133 -9.03 10.67 -2.55
N THR A 134 -8.20 10.98 -3.53
CA THR A 134 -8.10 10.23 -4.79
C THR A 134 -6.66 9.85 -5.09
N MET A 135 -6.47 8.78 -5.88
CA MET A 135 -5.13 8.36 -6.34
C MET A 135 -4.45 9.45 -7.18
N LYS A 136 -5.21 10.21 -7.95
CA LYS A 136 -4.67 11.34 -8.72
C LYS A 136 -4.06 12.42 -7.83
N GLU A 137 -4.72 12.75 -6.70
CA GLU A 137 -4.19 13.72 -5.72
C GLU A 137 -2.87 13.28 -5.10
N VAL A 138 -2.65 11.98 -4.91
CA VAL A 138 -1.37 11.43 -4.42
C VAL A 138 -0.21 11.92 -5.28
N PHE A 139 -0.41 12.01 -6.60
CA PHE A 139 0.63 12.39 -7.56
C PHE A 139 0.62 13.89 -7.90
N GLU A 140 -0.55 14.46 -8.16
CA GLU A 140 -0.68 15.84 -8.63
C GLU A 140 -0.51 16.86 -7.51
N VAL A 141 -1.08 16.59 -6.33
CA VAL A 141 -1.08 17.50 -5.18
C VAL A 141 0.08 17.19 -4.24
N TYR A 142 0.16 15.94 -3.77
CA TYR A 142 1.12 15.53 -2.74
C TYR A 142 2.45 15.05 -3.29
N LYS A 143 2.57 14.88 -4.61
CA LYS A 143 3.82 14.55 -5.32
C LYS A 143 4.58 13.39 -4.71
N HIS A 144 3.85 12.39 -4.23
CA HIS A 144 4.42 11.20 -3.61
C HIS A 144 5.44 10.53 -4.52
N GLY A 145 6.71 10.48 -4.10
CA GLY A 145 7.81 9.91 -4.90
C GLY A 145 8.12 10.63 -6.21
N ILE A 146 7.63 11.86 -6.41
CA ILE A 146 7.79 12.62 -7.65
C ILE A 146 8.70 13.82 -7.40
N ASP A 147 9.92 13.75 -7.91
CA ASP A 147 10.97 14.78 -7.80
C ASP A 147 10.92 15.84 -8.92
N LYS A 148 10.15 15.57 -9.98
CA LYS A 148 10.03 16.42 -11.17
C LYS A 148 8.61 16.88 -11.41
N LYS A 149 8.42 17.81 -12.33
CA LYS A 149 7.09 18.26 -12.72
C LYS A 149 6.33 17.12 -13.43
N ILE A 150 5.17 16.76 -12.87
CA ILE A 150 4.20 15.88 -13.49
C ILE A 150 3.07 16.72 -14.10
N SER A 151 2.62 16.41 -15.30
CA SER A 151 1.43 17.04 -15.88
C SER A 151 0.15 16.39 -15.34
N SER A 152 -0.97 17.14 -15.33
CA SER A 152 -2.25 16.62 -14.90
C SER A 152 -2.71 15.37 -15.68
N LYS A 153 -2.33 15.31 -16.98
CA LYS A 153 -2.58 14.15 -17.82
C LYS A 153 -1.77 12.94 -17.36
N GLU A 154 -0.48 13.10 -17.10
CA GLU A 154 0.37 12.00 -16.58
C GLU A 154 -0.10 11.53 -15.20
N ALA A 155 -0.49 12.45 -14.31
CA ALA A 155 -1.04 12.09 -13.01
C ALA A 155 -2.35 11.28 -13.13
N ASP A 156 -3.19 11.62 -14.09
CA ASP A 156 -4.43 10.91 -14.37
C ASP A 156 -4.19 9.53 -15.00
N GLU A 157 -3.23 9.41 -15.93
CA GLU A 157 -2.83 8.14 -16.52
C GLU A 157 -2.15 7.22 -15.48
N LEU A 158 -1.28 7.77 -14.63
CA LEU A 158 -0.63 7.06 -13.54
C LEU A 158 -1.66 6.54 -12.52
N ALA A 159 -2.64 7.38 -12.13
CA ALA A 159 -3.71 6.98 -11.23
C ALA A 159 -4.55 5.83 -11.80
N GLU A 160 -4.85 5.86 -13.10
CA GLU A 160 -5.53 4.77 -13.78
C GLU A 160 -4.75 3.45 -13.69
N TYR A 161 -3.44 3.50 -13.97
CA TYR A 161 -2.60 2.31 -13.86
C TYR A 161 -2.56 1.76 -12.44
N VAL A 162 -2.29 2.61 -11.45
CA VAL A 162 -2.19 2.18 -10.05
C VAL A 162 -3.53 1.63 -9.54
N ASN A 163 -4.64 2.24 -9.93
CA ASN A 163 -5.97 1.71 -9.62
C ASN A 163 -6.29 0.39 -10.36
N SER A 164 -5.53 0.03 -11.40
CA SER A 164 -5.72 -1.23 -12.13
C SER A 164 -4.99 -2.42 -11.48
N LEU A 165 -4.21 -2.18 -10.40
CA LEU A 165 -3.42 -3.19 -9.69
C LEU A 165 -4.26 -3.81 -8.56
#